data_fa3c5c8f9b323ae010d6c4c88c13fde0
#
_entry.id   fa3c5c8f9b323ae010d6c4c88c13fde0
#
_cell.length_a   1.000
_cell.length_b   1.000
_cell.length_c   1.000
_cell.angle_alpha   90.00
_cell.angle_beta   90.00
_cell.angle_gamma   90.00
#
_symmetry.space_group_name_H-M   'P 1'
#
loop_
_entity.id
_entity.type
_entity.pdbx_description
1 polymer ?
#
loop_
_entity_poly.entity_id
_entity_poly.type
_entity_poly.pdbx_seq_one_letter_code
_entity_poly.pdbx_strand_id
1 'polypeptide(L)'
;MSNLSNLPNLKKVVLKERPNDNPKVDGFDIIEEISRAPNDGEVLIEMQALEIGAWIRTTLNEEAFHGSTPIGGTIPALGIGKILISKSDKFNEGDIVNGPIFAQTHTTMPAEMFTKVENPEIDPFTQIAILGVTTGLTAYFGIYEVGQVKKDDVVLVSGAAGGVGALVCQLTKIKGAK
;
A
#
# COMPACT_ATOMS: atom_id res chain seq x y z
N MET A 1 -14.75 24.21 9.50
CA MET A 1 -13.80 24.13 10.64
C MET A 1 -13.85 22.69 11.13
N SER A 2 -12.86 21.89 10.78
CA SER A 2 -12.77 20.50 11.22
C SER A 2 -12.67 20.42 12.74
N ASN A 3 -13.45 19.54 13.32
CA ASN A 3 -13.61 19.40 14.78
C ASN A 3 -12.37 18.68 15.34
N LEU A 4 -11.27 19.40 15.58
CA LEU A 4 -10.02 18.89 16.16
C LEU A 4 -10.19 18.30 17.58
N SER A 5 -11.37 18.47 18.19
CA SER A 5 -11.67 17.99 19.54
C SER A 5 -12.01 16.50 19.62
N ASN A 6 -12.13 15.79 18.49
CA ASN A 6 -12.56 14.38 18.46
C ASN A 6 -11.77 13.57 17.42
N LEU A 7 -10.46 13.45 17.64
CA LEU A 7 -9.59 12.65 16.77
C LEU A 7 -9.89 11.16 16.93
N PRO A 8 -9.89 10.37 15.84
CA PRO A 8 -10.20 8.94 15.89
C PRO A 8 -9.13 8.14 16.65
N ASN A 9 -9.55 7.03 17.22
CA ASN A 9 -8.64 6.03 17.76
C ASN A 9 -7.87 5.36 16.62
N LEU A 10 -6.56 5.31 16.77
CA LEU A 10 -5.62 4.65 15.86
C LEU A 10 -5.25 3.27 16.42
N LYS A 11 -5.39 2.24 15.61
CA LYS A 11 -4.78 0.92 15.84
C LYS A 11 -3.66 0.73 14.85
N LYS A 12 -2.48 0.31 15.31
CA LYS A 12 -1.31 0.07 14.47
C LYS A 12 -0.63 -1.24 14.82
N VAL A 13 -0.11 -1.93 13.80
CA VAL A 13 0.72 -3.12 13.98
C VAL A 13 2.18 -2.69 14.01
N VAL A 14 2.89 -3.07 15.06
CA VAL A 14 4.29 -2.76 15.25
C VAL A 14 5.15 -4.02 15.30
N LEU A 15 6.39 -3.90 14.87
CA LEU A 15 7.37 -4.98 14.97
C LEU A 15 7.83 -5.12 16.42
N LYS A 16 7.53 -6.25 17.05
CA LYS A 16 7.97 -6.57 18.41
C LYS A 16 9.31 -7.29 18.42
N GLU A 17 9.48 -8.23 17.50
CA GLU A 17 10.65 -9.07 17.39
C GLU A 17 10.98 -9.37 15.93
N ARG A 18 12.28 -9.36 15.57
CA ARG A 18 12.71 -9.71 14.21
C ARG A 18 12.58 -11.22 13.99
N PRO A 19 11.96 -11.64 12.87
CA PRO A 19 11.88 -13.06 12.55
C PRO A 19 13.25 -13.61 12.15
N ASN A 20 13.68 -14.70 12.76
CA ASN A 20 14.86 -15.45 12.32
C ASN A 20 14.59 -16.20 11.00
N ASP A 21 13.34 -16.60 10.80
CA ASP A 21 12.85 -17.36 9.65
C ASP A 21 11.56 -16.72 9.10
N ASN A 22 10.47 -17.52 9.06
CA ASN A 22 9.15 -17.01 8.73
C ASN A 22 8.60 -16.15 9.86
N PRO A 23 8.01 -14.99 9.54
CA PRO A 23 7.33 -14.16 10.54
C PRO A 23 6.22 -14.94 11.24
N LYS A 24 6.15 -14.81 12.56
CA LYS A 24 5.08 -15.37 13.40
C LYS A 24 4.23 -14.25 13.97
N VAL A 25 3.00 -14.58 14.33
CA VAL A 25 2.04 -13.58 14.86
C VAL A 25 2.56 -12.93 16.15
N ASP A 26 3.22 -13.69 17.01
CA ASP A 26 3.81 -13.23 18.28
C ASP A 26 5.01 -12.29 18.11
N GLY A 27 5.57 -12.18 16.90
CA GLY A 27 6.58 -11.19 16.53
C GLY A 27 6.03 -9.79 16.32
N PHE A 28 4.72 -9.58 16.44
CA PHE A 28 4.06 -8.31 16.27
C PHE A 28 3.16 -7.99 17.46
N ASP A 29 3.00 -6.68 17.75
CA ASP A 29 2.01 -6.20 18.71
C ASP A 29 1.02 -5.23 18.02
N ILE A 30 -0.18 -5.13 18.57
CA ILE A 30 -1.17 -4.12 18.18
C ILE A 30 -1.18 -3.04 19.26
N ILE A 31 -0.90 -1.80 18.86
CA ILE A 31 -0.93 -0.64 19.75
C ILE A 31 -2.14 0.21 19.41
N GLU A 32 -2.84 0.69 20.46
CA GLU A 32 -3.96 1.61 20.34
C GLU A 32 -3.56 2.97 20.94
N GLU A 33 -3.80 4.03 20.19
CA GLU A 33 -3.55 5.40 20.62
C GLU A 33 -4.54 6.36 19.94
N ILE A 34 -4.56 7.64 20.33
CA ILE A 34 -5.35 8.65 19.62
C ILE A 34 -4.54 9.16 18.42
N SER A 35 -5.19 9.28 17.26
CA SER A 35 -4.55 9.85 16.06
C SER A 35 -4.05 11.28 16.34
N ARG A 36 -2.92 11.60 15.70
CA ARG A 36 -2.38 12.97 15.77
C ARG A 36 -3.16 13.91 14.82
N ALA A 37 -3.44 15.11 15.28
CA ALA A 37 -3.94 16.16 14.39
C ALA A 37 -2.90 16.49 13.29
N PRO A 38 -3.32 16.77 12.05
CA PRO A 38 -2.40 17.19 11.00
C PRO A 38 -1.88 18.62 11.26
N ASN A 39 -0.59 18.83 11.04
CA ASN A 39 0.03 20.15 10.92
C ASN A 39 -0.20 20.75 9.52
N ASP A 40 0.25 21.99 9.30
CA ASP A 40 0.18 22.62 7.97
C ASP A 40 0.95 21.78 6.94
N GLY A 41 0.35 21.54 5.79
CA GLY A 41 0.84 20.67 4.74
C GLY A 41 0.56 19.18 4.93
N GLU A 42 -0.05 18.75 6.05
CA GLU A 42 -0.37 17.36 6.34
C GLU A 42 -1.87 17.04 6.15
N VAL A 43 -2.15 15.75 6.09
CA VAL A 43 -3.50 15.19 6.03
C VAL A 43 -3.65 14.05 7.06
N LEU A 44 -4.85 13.92 7.64
CA LEU A 44 -5.26 12.74 8.42
C LEU A 44 -6.13 11.87 7.52
N ILE A 45 -5.76 10.61 7.38
CA ILE A 45 -6.36 9.64 6.46
C ILE A 45 -6.88 8.45 7.26
N GLU A 46 -8.11 8.01 6.96
CA GLU A 46 -8.68 6.74 7.37
C GLU A 46 -8.36 5.68 6.32
N MET A 47 -7.72 4.58 6.72
CA MET A 47 -7.38 3.46 5.85
C MET A 47 -8.65 2.72 5.40
N GLN A 48 -8.78 2.49 4.09
CA GLN A 48 -9.83 1.68 3.48
C GLN A 48 -9.32 0.30 3.06
N ALA A 49 -8.13 0.26 2.47
CA ALA A 49 -7.47 -0.97 2.10
C ALA A 49 -5.96 -0.79 2.17
N LEU A 50 -5.23 -1.84 2.51
CA LEU A 50 -3.78 -1.86 2.46
C LEU A 50 -3.27 -3.11 1.74
N GLU A 51 -2.08 -2.98 1.17
CA GLU A 51 -1.39 -4.06 0.50
C GLU A 51 -0.45 -4.77 1.47
N ILE A 52 -0.54 -6.11 1.49
CA ILE A 52 0.43 -6.96 2.17
C ILE A 52 1.37 -7.53 1.10
N GLY A 53 2.31 -6.71 0.67
CA GLY A 53 3.28 -7.07 -0.36
C GLY A 53 4.46 -7.88 0.18
N ALA A 54 5.06 -8.71 -0.66
CA ALA A 54 6.24 -9.51 -0.30
C ALA A 54 7.43 -8.65 0.16
N TRP A 55 7.54 -7.42 -0.33
CA TRP A 55 8.59 -6.47 0.05
C TRP A 55 8.57 -6.14 1.56
N ILE A 56 7.40 -6.18 2.21
CA ILE A 56 7.27 -5.94 3.65
C ILE A 56 8.13 -6.94 4.44
N ARG A 57 8.20 -8.20 3.97
CA ARG A 57 9.04 -9.22 4.63
C ARG A 57 10.50 -8.78 4.71
N THR A 58 11.01 -8.10 3.68
CA THR A 58 12.41 -7.64 3.68
C THR A 58 12.65 -6.54 4.72
N THR A 59 11.65 -5.69 5.00
CA THR A 59 11.79 -4.61 5.98
C THR A 59 11.88 -5.09 7.42
N LEU A 60 11.56 -6.36 7.68
CA LEU A 60 11.66 -6.97 9.01
C LEU A 60 13.09 -7.38 9.37
N ASN A 61 14.04 -7.35 8.43
CA ASN A 61 15.45 -7.64 8.65
C ASN A 61 16.18 -6.37 9.16
N GLU A 62 17.37 -6.55 9.77
CA GLU A 62 18.21 -5.42 10.19
C GLU A 62 18.73 -4.61 9.00
N GLU A 63 19.15 -5.32 7.95
CA GLU A 63 19.57 -4.72 6.69
C GLU A 63 18.56 -5.09 5.61
N ALA A 64 17.95 -4.09 4.97
CA ALA A 64 16.92 -4.30 3.97
C ALA A 64 16.99 -3.26 2.86
N PHE A 65 16.82 -3.71 1.62
CA PHE A 65 16.81 -2.82 0.44
C PHE A 65 15.75 -1.72 0.53
N HIS A 66 14.58 -2.02 1.11
CA HIS A 66 13.48 -1.07 1.28
C HIS A 66 13.52 -0.31 2.63
N GLY A 67 14.64 -0.34 3.33
CA GLY A 67 14.76 0.17 4.68
C GLY A 67 14.28 -0.85 5.72
N SER A 68 14.83 -0.76 6.93
CA SER A 68 14.52 -1.66 8.05
C SER A 68 13.49 -1.04 8.97
N THR A 69 12.47 -1.80 9.33
CA THR A 69 11.52 -1.40 10.38
C THR A 69 12.20 -1.54 11.74
N PRO A 70 12.29 -0.49 12.56
CA PRO A 70 12.85 -0.62 13.90
C PRO A 70 11.91 -1.44 14.80
N ILE A 71 12.48 -2.06 15.85
CA ILE A 71 11.65 -2.67 16.91
C ILE A 71 10.76 -1.58 17.53
N GLY A 72 9.48 -1.88 17.70
CA GLY A 72 8.43 -0.91 18.09
C GLY A 72 7.93 -0.01 16.95
N GLY A 73 8.55 -0.07 15.78
CA GLY A 73 8.13 0.67 14.60
C GLY A 73 6.89 0.08 13.93
N THR A 74 6.03 0.93 13.37
CA THR A 74 4.85 0.52 12.61
C THR A 74 5.27 -0.17 11.32
N ILE A 75 4.64 -1.30 11.00
CA ILE A 75 4.92 -2.06 9.78
C ILE A 75 4.57 -1.19 8.55
N PRO A 76 5.51 -1.00 7.61
CA PRO A 76 5.24 -0.23 6.40
C PRO A 76 4.24 -0.95 5.50
N ALA A 77 3.31 -0.22 4.93
CA ALA A 77 2.38 -0.72 3.92
C ALA A 77 1.93 0.42 3.01
N LEU A 78 1.74 0.12 1.75
CA LEU A 78 1.01 0.98 0.82
C LEU A 78 -0.48 0.72 0.95
N GLY A 79 -1.29 1.74 0.72
CA GLY A 79 -2.73 1.57 0.87
C GLY A 79 -3.53 2.70 0.23
N ILE A 80 -4.84 2.52 0.28
CA ILE A 80 -5.84 3.51 -0.12
C ILE A 80 -6.60 3.95 1.13
N GLY A 81 -6.84 5.24 1.24
CA GLY A 81 -7.59 5.79 2.35
C GLY A 81 -8.35 7.05 1.97
N LYS A 82 -9.27 7.42 2.84
CA LYS A 82 -10.08 8.62 2.74
C LYS A 82 -9.53 9.71 3.64
N ILE A 83 -9.37 10.91 3.10
CA ILE A 83 -8.95 12.07 3.90
C ILE A 83 -10.08 12.47 4.83
N LEU A 84 -9.81 12.45 6.13
CA LEU A 84 -10.72 12.93 7.17
C LEU A 84 -10.50 14.41 7.49
N ILE A 85 -9.24 14.85 7.56
CA ILE A 85 -8.85 16.23 7.84
C ILE A 85 -7.71 16.60 6.90
N SER A 86 -7.84 17.75 6.23
CA SER A 86 -6.77 18.32 5.41
C SER A 86 -6.29 19.65 5.97
N LYS A 87 -4.97 19.79 6.06
CA LYS A 87 -4.25 21.04 6.30
C LYS A 87 -3.32 21.37 5.14
N SER A 88 -3.68 20.89 3.93
CA SER A 88 -2.92 21.06 2.69
C SER A 88 -3.85 21.55 1.59
N ASP A 89 -3.32 22.38 0.70
CA ASP A 89 -4.05 22.84 -0.50
C ASP A 89 -4.14 21.76 -1.58
N LYS A 90 -3.41 20.65 -1.43
CA LYS A 90 -3.35 19.56 -2.41
C LYS A 90 -4.61 18.70 -2.43
N PHE A 91 -5.26 18.52 -1.27
CA PHE A 91 -6.41 17.63 -1.11
C PHE A 91 -7.50 18.24 -0.26
N ASN A 92 -8.74 17.82 -0.52
CA ASN A 92 -9.92 18.14 0.29
C ASN A 92 -10.30 16.97 1.20
N GLU A 93 -11.02 17.29 2.29
CA GLU A 93 -11.69 16.28 3.10
C GLU A 93 -12.64 15.46 2.24
N GLY A 94 -12.60 14.13 2.38
CA GLY A 94 -13.37 13.19 1.57
C GLY A 94 -12.66 12.68 0.33
N ASP A 95 -11.55 13.28 -0.12
CA ASP A 95 -10.75 12.76 -1.22
C ASP A 95 -10.23 11.36 -0.90
N ILE A 96 -10.20 10.49 -1.91
CA ILE A 96 -9.58 9.18 -1.83
C ILE A 96 -8.14 9.27 -2.36
N VAL A 97 -7.20 8.77 -1.58
CA VAL A 97 -5.78 8.88 -1.89
C VAL A 97 -5.07 7.53 -1.74
N ASN A 98 -4.00 7.36 -2.51
CA ASN A 98 -3.11 6.21 -2.47
C ASN A 98 -1.73 6.67 -1.99
N GLY A 99 -1.08 5.89 -1.13
CA GLY A 99 0.26 6.18 -0.63
C GLY A 99 0.67 5.33 0.57
N PRO A 100 1.72 5.74 1.32
CA PRO A 100 2.22 5.02 2.48
C PRO A 100 1.29 5.20 3.68
N ILE A 101 0.35 4.28 3.86
CA ILE A 101 -0.61 4.31 4.98
C ILE A 101 -0.05 3.60 6.21
N PHE A 102 0.90 2.68 6.04
CA PHE A 102 1.37 1.76 7.06
C PHE A 102 0.28 0.78 7.53
N ALA A 103 0.64 -0.24 8.28
CA ALA A 103 -0.32 -1.19 8.85
C ALA A 103 -1.05 -0.58 10.05
N GLN A 104 -1.91 0.39 9.78
CA GLN A 104 -2.67 1.14 10.79
C GLN A 104 -4.02 1.64 10.24
N THR A 105 -4.97 1.86 11.13
CA THR A 105 -6.33 2.30 10.77
C THR A 105 -6.38 3.76 10.33
N HIS A 106 -5.50 4.60 10.85
CA HIS A 106 -5.41 6.02 10.51
C HIS A 106 -3.96 6.42 10.36
N THR A 107 -3.67 7.38 9.47
CA THR A 107 -2.32 7.92 9.29
C THR A 107 -2.35 9.43 9.17
N THR A 108 -1.41 10.11 9.80
CA THR A 108 -1.21 11.57 9.66
C THR A 108 0.17 11.81 9.09
N MET A 109 0.23 12.31 7.86
CA MET A 109 1.48 12.46 7.11
C MET A 109 1.40 13.66 6.15
N PRO A 110 2.58 14.12 5.64
CA PRO A 110 2.66 15.14 4.59
C PRO A 110 1.84 14.75 3.35
N ALA A 111 1.04 15.69 2.84
CA ALA A 111 0.16 15.48 1.71
C ALA A 111 0.89 15.09 0.41
N GLU A 112 2.15 15.54 0.26
CA GLU A 112 2.99 15.18 -0.90
C GLU A 112 3.31 13.69 -1.01
N MET A 113 3.20 12.93 0.07
CA MET A 113 3.40 11.47 0.08
C MET A 113 2.28 10.72 -0.61
N PHE A 114 1.18 11.38 -0.95
CA PHE A 114 -0.02 10.76 -1.48
C PHE A 114 -0.35 11.26 -2.88
N THR A 115 -1.04 10.38 -3.63
CA THR A 115 -1.60 10.66 -4.94
C THR A 115 -3.12 10.48 -4.88
N LYS A 116 -3.87 11.39 -5.51
CA LYS A 116 -5.33 11.26 -5.61
C LYS A 116 -5.69 10.06 -6.48
N VAL A 117 -6.70 9.31 -6.05
CA VAL A 117 -7.27 8.22 -6.84
C VAL A 117 -8.17 8.81 -7.91
N GLU A 118 -7.87 8.53 -9.18
CA GLU A 118 -8.59 9.11 -10.34
C GLU A 118 -10.00 8.52 -10.52
N ASN A 119 -10.20 7.26 -10.13
CA ASN A 119 -11.46 6.54 -10.30
C ASN A 119 -11.97 6.03 -8.94
N PRO A 120 -12.47 6.91 -8.06
CA PRO A 120 -12.87 6.56 -6.70
C PRO A 120 -14.12 5.64 -6.65
N GLU A 121 -14.82 5.47 -7.77
CA GLU A 121 -15.94 4.52 -7.93
C GLU A 121 -15.49 3.06 -8.01
N ILE A 122 -14.21 2.80 -8.36
CA ILE A 122 -13.65 1.45 -8.30
C ILE A 122 -13.33 1.13 -6.84
N ASP A 123 -13.73 -0.04 -6.38
CA ASP A 123 -13.50 -0.43 -4.99
C ASP A 123 -12.01 -0.42 -4.62
N PRO A 124 -11.64 -0.05 -3.38
CA PRO A 124 -10.24 0.12 -2.97
C PRO A 124 -9.38 -1.14 -3.11
N PHE A 125 -9.97 -2.33 -2.93
CA PHE A 125 -9.22 -3.58 -3.06
C PHE A 125 -8.86 -3.86 -4.51
N THR A 126 -9.79 -3.65 -5.45
CA THR A 126 -9.53 -3.74 -6.89
C THR A 126 -8.48 -2.73 -7.31
N GLN A 127 -8.54 -1.50 -6.83
CA GLN A 127 -7.54 -0.47 -7.13
C GLN A 127 -6.14 -0.89 -6.70
N ILE A 128 -5.97 -1.35 -5.47
CA ILE A 128 -4.68 -1.81 -4.96
C ILE A 128 -4.20 -3.05 -5.72
N ALA A 129 -5.08 -4.03 -5.95
CA ALA A 129 -4.70 -5.29 -6.57
C ALA A 129 -4.31 -5.13 -8.05
N ILE A 130 -5.00 -4.25 -8.79
CA ILE A 130 -4.79 -4.11 -10.24
C ILE A 130 -3.89 -2.91 -10.57
N LEU A 131 -4.12 -1.76 -9.93
CA LEU A 131 -3.40 -0.52 -10.22
C LEU A 131 -2.27 -0.24 -9.23
N GLY A 132 -2.09 -1.09 -8.22
CA GLY A 132 -1.04 -0.95 -7.22
C GLY A 132 0.36 -1.05 -7.83
N VAL A 133 1.29 -0.27 -7.27
CA VAL A 133 2.69 -0.20 -7.73
C VAL A 133 3.37 -1.57 -7.66
N THR A 134 3.12 -2.34 -6.61
CA THR A 134 3.81 -3.61 -6.36
C THR A 134 3.22 -4.78 -7.14
N THR A 135 1.99 -4.68 -7.65
CA THR A 135 1.33 -5.71 -8.45
C THR A 135 1.08 -5.26 -9.87
N GLY A 136 0.19 -4.30 -10.08
CA GLY A 136 -0.24 -3.86 -11.40
C GLY A 136 0.88 -3.29 -12.27
N LEU A 137 1.59 -2.30 -11.75
CA LEU A 137 2.71 -1.69 -12.49
C LEU A 137 3.85 -2.71 -12.69
N THR A 138 4.16 -3.54 -11.71
CA THR A 138 5.17 -4.60 -11.85
C THR A 138 4.80 -5.56 -12.95
N ALA A 139 3.54 -6.01 -13.02
CA ALA A 139 3.06 -6.89 -14.08
C ALA A 139 3.13 -6.21 -15.45
N TYR A 140 2.65 -4.98 -15.54
CA TYR A 140 2.61 -4.21 -16.79
C TYR A 140 4.02 -3.99 -17.37
N PHE A 141 4.91 -3.41 -16.58
CA PHE A 141 6.28 -3.15 -17.02
C PHE A 141 7.04 -4.45 -17.29
N GLY A 142 6.85 -5.46 -16.44
CA GLY A 142 7.50 -6.77 -16.62
C GLY A 142 7.14 -7.43 -17.94
N ILE A 143 5.86 -7.43 -18.33
CA ILE A 143 5.43 -8.14 -19.54
C ILE A 143 5.55 -7.30 -20.82
N TYR A 144 5.27 -5.99 -20.75
CA TYR A 144 5.23 -5.15 -21.94
C TYR A 144 6.54 -4.41 -22.21
N GLU A 145 7.16 -3.80 -21.20
CA GLU A 145 8.36 -3.00 -21.41
C GLU A 145 9.64 -3.86 -21.39
N VAL A 146 9.75 -4.77 -20.42
CA VAL A 146 10.92 -5.64 -20.27
C VAL A 146 10.78 -6.90 -21.13
N GLY A 147 9.69 -7.64 -20.99
CA GLY A 147 9.41 -8.87 -21.70
C GLY A 147 9.06 -8.67 -23.19
N GLN A 148 8.57 -7.47 -23.54
CA GLN A 148 8.20 -7.07 -24.90
C GLN A 148 7.31 -8.09 -25.61
N VAL A 149 6.37 -8.68 -24.86
CA VAL A 149 5.45 -9.70 -25.38
C VAL A 149 4.67 -9.19 -26.59
N LYS A 150 4.56 -10.04 -27.60
CA LYS A 150 3.85 -9.78 -28.86
C LYS A 150 2.68 -10.74 -29.05
N LYS A 151 1.81 -10.39 -29.97
CA LYS A 151 0.75 -11.29 -30.43
C LYS A 151 1.37 -12.61 -30.92
N ASP A 152 0.70 -13.72 -30.60
CA ASP A 152 1.06 -15.10 -30.93
C ASP A 152 2.29 -15.68 -30.18
N ASP A 153 2.97 -14.92 -29.36
CA ASP A 153 4.00 -15.46 -28.46
C ASP A 153 3.42 -16.52 -27.53
N VAL A 154 4.28 -17.44 -27.08
CA VAL A 154 3.95 -18.41 -26.03
C VAL A 154 4.64 -17.98 -24.75
N VAL A 155 3.84 -17.67 -23.71
CA VAL A 155 4.33 -17.13 -22.43
C VAL A 155 4.09 -18.11 -21.30
N LEU A 156 5.15 -18.55 -20.66
CA LEU A 156 5.06 -19.37 -19.45
C LEU A 156 5.19 -18.48 -18.21
N VAL A 157 4.17 -18.47 -17.35
CA VAL A 157 4.12 -17.65 -16.15
C VAL A 157 4.27 -18.54 -14.91
N SER A 158 5.39 -18.42 -14.20
CA SER A 158 5.53 -19.02 -12.86
C SER A 158 4.75 -18.21 -11.82
N GLY A 159 4.26 -18.88 -10.76
CA GLY A 159 3.50 -18.18 -9.71
C GLY A 159 2.22 -17.50 -10.22
N ALA A 160 1.57 -18.06 -11.24
CA ALA A 160 0.42 -17.50 -11.95
C ALA A 160 -0.82 -17.20 -11.05
N ALA A 161 -0.90 -17.82 -9.88
CA ALA A 161 -1.95 -17.55 -8.89
C ALA A 161 -1.62 -16.39 -7.93
N GLY A 162 -0.40 -15.86 -7.96
CA GLY A 162 0.00 -14.69 -7.16
C GLY A 162 -0.44 -13.37 -7.79
N GLY A 163 -0.39 -12.27 -7.02
CA GLY A 163 -0.85 -10.96 -7.45
C GLY A 163 -0.25 -10.51 -8.79
N VAL A 164 1.07 -10.54 -8.93
CA VAL A 164 1.76 -10.17 -10.20
C VAL A 164 1.48 -11.20 -11.30
N GLY A 165 1.63 -12.51 -11.01
CA GLY A 165 1.47 -13.56 -12.02
C GLY A 165 0.06 -13.61 -12.61
N ALA A 166 -0.97 -13.44 -11.81
CA ALA A 166 -2.37 -13.42 -12.27
C ALA A 166 -2.63 -12.25 -13.24
N LEU A 167 -2.03 -11.09 -12.98
CA LEU A 167 -2.13 -9.93 -13.89
C LEU A 167 -1.30 -10.14 -15.16
N VAL A 168 -0.09 -10.71 -15.05
CA VAL A 168 0.71 -11.05 -16.22
C VAL A 168 -0.06 -11.98 -17.16
N CYS A 169 -0.74 -13.01 -16.65
CA CYS A 169 -1.58 -13.91 -17.46
C CYS A 169 -2.67 -13.14 -18.21
N GLN A 170 -3.35 -12.21 -17.54
CA GLN A 170 -4.40 -11.40 -18.14
C GLN A 170 -3.84 -10.45 -19.21
N LEU A 171 -2.78 -9.73 -18.89
CA LEU A 171 -2.10 -8.80 -19.82
C LEU A 171 -1.57 -9.54 -21.06
N THR A 172 -0.99 -10.72 -20.89
CA THR A 172 -0.55 -11.61 -21.97
C THR A 172 -1.71 -11.97 -22.91
N LYS A 173 -2.84 -12.37 -22.32
CA LYS A 173 -4.05 -12.68 -23.08
C LYS A 173 -4.60 -11.47 -23.84
N ILE A 174 -4.64 -10.29 -23.20
CA ILE A 174 -5.06 -9.03 -23.84
C ILE A 174 -4.16 -8.69 -25.03
N LYS A 175 -2.86 -8.97 -24.95
CA LYS A 175 -1.91 -8.75 -26.05
C LYS A 175 -2.09 -9.73 -27.21
N GLY A 176 -2.87 -10.80 -27.01
CA GLY A 176 -3.07 -11.86 -28.01
C GLY A 176 -1.99 -12.92 -28.04
N ALA A 177 -1.18 -13.01 -26.98
CA ALA A 177 -0.25 -14.11 -26.75
C ALA A 177 -0.96 -15.33 -26.11
N LYS A 178 -0.27 -16.47 -26.06
CA LYS A 178 -0.80 -17.77 -25.58
C LYS A 178 -0.07 -18.19 -24.30
#